data_ad8f9b25246440cd4ede504dc42db6b4
#
_entry.id   ad8f9b25246440cd4ede504dc42db6b4
#
_cell.length_a   1.000
_cell.length_b   1.000
_cell.length_c   1.000
_cell.angle_alpha   90.00
_cell.angle_beta   90.00
_cell.angle_gamma   90.00
#
_symmetry.space_group_name_H-M   'P 1'
#
loop_
_entity.id
_entity.type
_entity.pdbx_description
1 polymer ?
#
loop_
_entity_poly.entity_id
_entity_poly.type
_entity_poly.pdbx_seq_one_letter_code
_entity_poly.pdbx_strand_id
1 'polypeptide(L)'
;PAEAWLWTAAIVNTIQAVDSTRPVVSGMHGMKPTGSGGIWLMEDQGELCDVLTTHPYPRFTPLCDLDPLNTLRPSLHAVAESRLYADLGEVPCLVEEIGTLGPMYGEDDTAAAYIRTVLFNAWAGDCRGLLWWCGFEQLHLEQAPYDWHVLERELGLFRGDGSPKPVVKAMSDFRHFLDDLPFEELPKRLIDGLCLVTAEQDSWALSYAAYVLARQAGGELSFQNAVASAPLADAPLYVLAGLNGPGYMNRRRWLELLDKVAAGATLYMSLDDSLIPEVEKVIGASVVSRSRRQQGGRLQSCAGAAVALDLPIAAGSVRYTLRASEATTVMACEDDGNPVLICSDYGNGRVVTLGVPMEKSMAATPGVFTGDDAWPFWQLYRWLFASVGSKRAVQKQHPELLLSEHPMNAHTRVLVAVNASPQDICDELQLEDGWLPSEA
;
A
#
# COMPACT_ATOMS: atom_id res chain seq x y z
N PRO A 1 12.45 17.00 -14.16
CA PRO A 1 13.28 16.09 -13.35
C PRO A 1 14.75 16.50 -13.29
N ALA A 2 15.41 16.78 -14.44
CA ALA A 2 16.85 17.07 -14.44
C ALA A 2 17.28 18.24 -13.54
N GLU A 3 16.48 19.29 -13.44
CA GLU A 3 16.77 20.44 -12.57
C GLU A 3 16.65 20.06 -11.08
N ALA A 4 15.63 19.30 -10.72
CA ALA A 4 15.44 18.81 -9.36
C ALA A 4 16.57 17.85 -8.98
N TRP A 5 16.95 16.92 -9.87
CA TRP A 5 18.07 16.02 -9.67
C TRP A 5 19.39 16.79 -9.48
N LEU A 6 19.70 17.75 -10.36
CA LEU A 6 20.92 18.57 -10.27
C LEU A 6 20.95 19.39 -8.97
N TRP A 7 19.83 19.94 -8.54
CA TRP A 7 19.73 20.71 -7.30
C TRP A 7 20.05 19.81 -6.09
N THR A 8 19.41 18.65 -5.99
CA THR A 8 19.68 17.69 -4.91
C THR A 8 21.11 17.20 -4.95
N ALA A 9 21.63 16.84 -6.13
CA ALA A 9 23.02 16.40 -6.29
C ALA A 9 24.02 17.46 -5.80
N ALA A 10 23.79 18.73 -6.11
CA ALA A 10 24.65 19.83 -5.65
C ALA A 10 24.67 19.95 -4.12
N ILE A 11 23.50 19.83 -3.47
CA ILE A 11 23.38 19.89 -2.00
C ILE A 11 24.03 18.68 -1.35
N VAL A 12 23.69 17.47 -1.79
CA VAL A 12 24.22 16.21 -1.23
C VAL A 12 25.75 16.17 -1.35
N ASN A 13 26.30 16.47 -2.54
CA ASN A 13 27.76 16.50 -2.75
C ASN A 13 28.43 17.56 -1.86
N THR A 14 27.79 18.71 -1.64
CA THR A 14 28.34 19.76 -0.76
C THR A 14 28.39 19.28 0.69
N ILE A 15 27.32 18.62 1.18
CA ILE A 15 27.29 18.05 2.52
C ILE A 15 28.37 16.98 2.69
N GLN A 16 28.42 16.02 1.75
CA GLN A 16 29.37 14.91 1.79
C GLN A 16 30.84 15.33 1.65
N ALA A 17 31.10 16.45 0.94
CA ALA A 17 32.45 17.03 0.87
C ALA A 17 32.92 17.60 2.22
N VAL A 18 32.00 17.97 3.10
CA VAL A 18 32.31 18.47 4.46
C VAL A 18 32.27 17.34 5.47
N ASP A 19 31.29 16.47 5.37
CA ASP A 19 31.08 15.33 6.28
C ASP A 19 30.59 14.09 5.51
N SER A 20 31.47 13.13 5.33
CA SER A 20 31.18 11.85 4.66
C SER A 20 30.82 10.72 5.67
N THR A 21 30.68 11.02 6.96
CA THR A 21 30.48 10.01 8.02
C THR A 21 29.02 9.79 8.38
N ARG A 22 28.16 10.76 8.09
CA ARG A 22 26.72 10.71 8.38
C ARG A 22 25.91 10.51 7.10
N PRO A 23 24.78 9.75 7.17
CA PRO A 23 23.87 9.63 6.03
C PRO A 23 23.22 10.97 5.71
N VAL A 24 23.01 11.22 4.42
CA VAL A 24 22.23 12.37 3.94
C VAL A 24 20.79 11.94 3.74
N VAL A 25 19.89 12.63 4.44
CA VAL A 25 18.44 12.39 4.41
C VAL A 25 17.80 13.37 3.42
N SER A 26 16.82 12.94 2.64
CA SER A 26 16.24 13.79 1.58
C SER A 26 15.51 15.02 2.11
N GLY A 27 14.88 14.92 3.30
CA GLY A 27 14.08 16.02 3.88
C GLY A 27 12.87 16.40 3.02
N MET A 28 12.44 15.54 2.12
CA MET A 28 11.36 15.81 1.14
C MET A 28 10.18 14.89 1.33
N HIS A 29 8.99 15.45 1.17
CA HIS A 29 7.73 14.72 1.11
C HIS A 29 6.95 15.06 -0.16
N GLY A 30 5.89 14.33 -0.46
CA GLY A 30 5.07 14.57 -1.66
C GLY A 30 5.80 14.25 -2.96
N MET A 31 6.87 13.45 -2.92
CA MET A 31 7.58 12.97 -4.09
C MET A 31 6.68 12.12 -4.99
N LYS A 32 7.01 12.07 -6.27
CA LYS A 32 6.22 11.35 -7.27
C LYS A 32 6.88 10.05 -7.66
N PRO A 33 6.10 8.99 -7.87
CA PRO A 33 6.65 7.71 -8.34
C PRO A 33 7.05 7.74 -9.81
N THR A 34 6.42 8.62 -10.61
CA THR A 34 6.71 8.80 -12.05
C THR A 34 6.75 10.27 -12.41
N GLY A 35 7.29 10.62 -13.58
CA GLY A 35 7.40 12.01 -14.06
C GLY A 35 6.06 12.72 -14.34
N SER A 36 4.94 12.03 -14.23
CA SER A 36 3.62 12.66 -14.33
C SER A 36 3.25 13.33 -13.00
N GLY A 37 3.13 14.65 -13.02
CA GLY A 37 2.63 15.43 -11.87
C GLY A 37 3.70 16.05 -10.96
N GLY A 38 4.99 15.97 -11.29
CA GLY A 38 6.04 16.64 -10.52
C GLY A 38 7.45 16.39 -11.04
N ILE A 39 8.39 17.19 -10.53
CA ILE A 39 9.81 17.10 -10.89
C ILE A 39 10.66 16.36 -9.83
N TRP A 40 10.12 16.17 -8.63
CA TRP A 40 10.77 15.46 -7.53
C TRP A 40 10.33 14.00 -7.56
N LEU A 41 11.22 13.12 -8.04
CA LEU A 41 10.95 11.70 -8.19
C LEU A 41 11.59 10.90 -7.06
N MET A 42 10.89 9.87 -6.57
CA MET A 42 11.40 8.96 -5.54
C MET A 42 12.70 8.28 -5.99
N GLU A 43 12.74 7.81 -7.23
CA GLU A 43 13.89 7.14 -7.85
C GLU A 43 15.09 8.10 -7.91
N ASP A 44 14.89 9.34 -8.42
CA ASP A 44 15.97 10.35 -8.51
C ASP A 44 16.53 10.71 -7.11
N GLN A 45 15.67 10.80 -6.12
CA GLN A 45 16.09 11.13 -4.75
C GLN A 45 16.77 9.93 -4.07
N GLY A 46 16.33 8.71 -4.34
CA GLY A 46 16.97 7.48 -3.86
C GLY A 46 18.36 7.25 -4.45
N GLU A 47 18.60 7.68 -5.70
CA GLU A 47 19.95 7.66 -6.29
C GLU A 47 20.94 8.59 -5.58
N LEU A 48 20.44 9.69 -5.00
CA LEU A 48 21.29 10.78 -4.48
C LEU A 48 21.40 10.78 -2.95
N CYS A 49 20.38 10.33 -2.24
CA CYS A 49 20.29 10.37 -0.78
C CYS A 49 20.41 8.95 -0.19
N ASP A 50 20.95 8.86 1.02
CA ASP A 50 21.08 7.57 1.73
C ASP A 50 19.76 7.11 2.34
N VAL A 51 18.85 8.06 2.64
CA VAL A 51 17.54 7.83 3.26
C VAL A 51 16.52 8.78 2.67
N LEU A 52 15.37 8.26 2.24
CA LEU A 52 14.20 9.07 1.87
C LEU A 52 13.35 9.42 3.09
N THR A 53 12.51 10.43 2.95
CA THR A 53 11.62 10.88 4.02
C THR A 53 10.18 11.01 3.56
N THR A 54 9.24 10.78 4.50
CA THR A 54 7.80 11.00 4.30
C THR A 54 7.21 11.79 5.46
N HIS A 55 6.14 12.56 5.17
CA HIS A 55 5.32 13.26 6.17
C HIS A 55 3.86 12.76 6.07
N PRO A 56 3.58 11.53 6.53
CA PRO A 56 2.30 10.87 6.29
C PRO A 56 1.20 11.33 7.25
N TYR A 57 0.81 12.59 7.13
CA TYR A 57 -0.38 13.09 7.82
C TYR A 57 -1.63 12.68 7.05
N PRO A 58 -2.56 11.90 7.63
CA PRO A 58 -3.77 11.46 6.91
C PRO A 58 -4.56 12.64 6.33
N ARG A 59 -4.61 13.76 7.04
CA ARG A 59 -5.30 14.99 6.61
C ARG A 59 -4.75 15.60 5.33
N PHE A 60 -3.45 15.50 5.10
CA PHE A 60 -2.79 16.17 3.98
C PHE A 60 -2.50 15.22 2.82
N THR A 61 -2.53 13.92 3.06
CA THR A 61 -2.36 12.92 2.01
C THR A 61 -3.72 12.54 1.44
N PRO A 62 -3.92 12.67 0.12
CA PRO A 62 -5.21 12.38 -0.50
C PRO A 62 -5.75 11.00 -0.12
N LEU A 63 -7.04 10.90 0.19
CA LEU A 63 -7.80 9.68 0.45
C LEU A 63 -7.47 8.96 1.79
N CYS A 64 -6.57 9.52 2.61
CA CYS A 64 -6.14 8.87 3.85
C CYS A 64 -6.98 9.24 5.08
N ASP A 65 -7.73 10.35 5.03
CA ASP A 65 -8.59 10.85 6.11
C ASP A 65 -10.09 10.56 5.89
N LEU A 66 -10.42 9.60 5.05
CA LEU A 66 -11.81 9.25 4.77
C LEU A 66 -12.48 8.42 5.87
N ASP A 67 -11.69 7.84 6.77
CA ASP A 67 -12.14 7.00 7.86
C ASP A 67 -11.62 7.54 9.22
N PRO A 68 -12.22 7.18 10.35
CA PRO A 68 -11.75 7.61 11.67
C PRO A 68 -10.28 7.26 11.91
N LEU A 69 -9.54 8.13 12.62
CA LEU A 69 -8.09 8.10 12.75
C LEU A 69 -7.52 6.76 13.25
N ASN A 70 -8.20 6.12 14.19
CA ASN A 70 -7.77 4.86 14.80
C ASN A 70 -8.29 3.60 14.07
N THR A 71 -8.66 3.71 12.80
CA THR A 71 -9.08 2.59 11.96
C THR A 71 -8.00 2.18 10.96
N LEU A 72 -8.24 1.10 10.24
CA LEU A 72 -7.31 0.49 9.31
C LEU A 72 -6.70 1.47 8.30
N ARG A 73 -7.54 2.31 7.65
CA ARG A 73 -7.11 3.24 6.60
C ARG A 73 -6.04 4.22 7.11
N PRO A 74 -6.29 5.10 8.08
CA PRO A 74 -5.26 6.03 8.55
C PRO A 74 -4.07 5.32 9.20
N SER A 75 -4.29 4.20 9.90
CA SER A 75 -3.23 3.47 10.60
C SER A 75 -2.23 2.80 9.65
N LEU A 76 -2.64 2.40 8.45
CA LEU A 76 -1.73 1.84 7.44
C LEU A 76 -1.10 2.89 6.52
N HIS A 77 -1.56 4.15 6.56
CA HIS A 77 -1.07 5.21 5.68
C HIS A 77 0.45 5.40 5.79
N ALA A 78 0.96 5.61 7.00
CA ALA A 78 2.37 5.89 7.21
C ALA A 78 3.29 4.78 6.68
N VAL A 79 2.95 3.53 6.92
CA VAL A 79 3.74 2.40 6.43
C VAL A 79 3.60 2.21 4.93
N ALA A 80 2.41 2.40 4.36
CA ALA A 80 2.19 2.29 2.91
C ALA A 80 3.01 3.34 2.14
N GLU A 81 3.01 4.60 2.60
CA GLU A 81 3.78 5.68 1.97
C GLU A 81 5.29 5.44 2.12
N SER A 82 5.75 5.07 3.32
CA SER A 82 7.17 4.78 3.56
C SER A 82 7.66 3.57 2.72
N ARG A 83 6.81 2.54 2.56
CA ARG A 83 7.15 1.40 1.70
C ARG A 83 7.20 1.79 0.23
N LEU A 84 6.23 2.57 -0.24
CA LEU A 84 6.24 3.07 -1.62
C LEU A 84 7.53 3.85 -1.91
N TYR A 85 7.95 4.74 -1.00
CA TYR A 85 9.17 5.52 -1.15
C TYR A 85 10.41 4.64 -1.10
N ALA A 86 10.52 3.76 -0.11
CA ALA A 86 11.69 2.89 0.04
C ALA A 86 11.83 1.91 -1.14
N ASP A 87 10.73 1.35 -1.62
CA ASP A 87 10.76 0.36 -2.70
C ASP A 87 11.06 1.02 -4.06
N LEU A 88 10.51 2.23 -4.34
CA LEU A 88 10.77 2.94 -5.59
C LEU A 88 12.11 3.68 -5.59
N GLY A 89 12.56 4.16 -4.44
CA GLY A 89 13.87 4.81 -4.29
C GLY A 89 15.03 3.84 -4.03
N GLU A 90 14.73 2.55 -3.76
CA GLU A 90 15.73 1.51 -3.45
C GLU A 90 16.63 1.82 -2.23
N VAL A 91 16.19 2.70 -1.35
CA VAL A 91 16.88 3.06 -0.09
C VAL A 91 15.90 3.07 1.09
N PRO A 92 16.37 3.01 2.34
CA PRO A 92 15.49 3.12 3.51
C PRO A 92 14.65 4.40 3.50
N CYS A 93 13.49 4.37 4.15
CA CYS A 93 12.63 5.54 4.34
C CYS A 93 12.39 5.80 5.83
N LEU A 94 12.47 7.08 6.22
CA LEU A 94 12.16 7.60 7.54
C LEU A 94 10.81 8.33 7.50
N VAL A 95 9.93 8.03 8.43
CA VAL A 95 8.78 8.90 8.73
C VAL A 95 9.29 10.10 9.51
N GLU A 96 9.65 11.16 8.80
CA GLU A 96 10.31 12.34 9.37
C GLU A 96 9.36 13.23 10.14
N GLU A 97 8.07 13.21 9.76
CA GLU A 97 7.00 13.85 10.52
C GLU A 97 5.75 12.99 10.52
N ILE A 98 5.09 12.87 11.67
CA ILE A 98 3.75 12.32 11.80
C ILE A 98 3.06 12.95 13.01
N GLY A 99 1.73 13.05 12.96
CA GLY A 99 0.93 13.59 14.06
C GLY A 99 -0.55 13.57 13.73
N THR A 100 -1.36 14.01 14.69
CA THR A 100 -2.83 14.02 14.58
C THR A 100 -3.42 15.40 14.34
N LEU A 101 -2.61 16.44 14.18
CA LEU A 101 -3.05 17.82 13.91
C LEU A 101 -3.98 18.40 15.01
N GLY A 102 -3.81 17.94 16.27
CA GLY A 102 -4.52 18.48 17.42
C GLY A 102 -5.91 17.90 17.67
N PRO A 103 -6.62 18.44 18.68
CA PRO A 103 -7.84 17.84 19.23
C PRO A 103 -9.06 17.88 18.29
N MET A 104 -9.05 18.73 17.25
CA MET A 104 -10.12 18.75 16.24
C MET A 104 -10.03 17.59 15.25
N TYR A 105 -8.90 16.90 15.19
CA TYR A 105 -8.70 15.73 14.34
C TYR A 105 -8.84 14.40 15.12
N GLY A 106 -8.45 14.39 16.38
CA GLY A 106 -8.63 13.26 17.28
C GLY A 106 -8.28 13.67 18.72
N GLU A 107 -9.06 13.21 19.67
CA GLU A 107 -8.73 13.38 21.10
C GLU A 107 -7.47 12.62 21.47
N ASP A 108 -6.90 12.92 22.64
CA ASP A 108 -5.63 12.39 23.10
C ASP A 108 -5.56 10.84 23.13
N ASP A 109 -6.63 10.16 23.56
CA ASP A 109 -6.66 8.69 23.62
C ASP A 109 -6.75 8.09 22.21
N THR A 110 -7.50 8.70 21.30
CA THR A 110 -7.54 8.31 19.88
C THR A 110 -6.18 8.50 19.22
N ALA A 111 -5.49 9.59 19.51
CA ALA A 111 -4.13 9.86 19.05
C ALA A 111 -3.12 8.81 19.56
N ALA A 112 -3.24 8.40 20.82
CA ALA A 112 -2.41 7.36 21.41
C ALA A 112 -2.67 5.97 20.80
N ALA A 113 -3.92 5.62 20.55
CA ALA A 113 -4.30 4.39 19.86
C ALA A 113 -3.79 4.36 18.40
N TYR A 114 -3.94 5.47 17.69
CA TYR A 114 -3.43 5.66 16.33
C TYR A 114 -1.92 5.43 16.26
N ILE A 115 -1.13 6.17 17.07
CA ILE A 115 0.33 6.07 17.00
C ILE A 115 0.83 4.69 17.42
N ARG A 116 0.18 4.03 18.38
CA ARG A 116 0.51 2.67 18.77
C ARG A 116 0.39 1.73 17.56
N THR A 117 -0.72 1.76 16.84
CA THR A 117 -0.96 0.91 15.66
C THR A 117 0.02 1.24 14.54
N VAL A 118 0.31 2.53 14.31
CA VAL A 118 1.30 2.97 13.32
C VAL A 118 2.70 2.45 13.65
N LEU A 119 3.15 2.57 14.91
CA LEU A 119 4.49 2.13 15.33
C LEU A 119 4.73 0.65 15.06
N PHE A 120 3.79 -0.22 15.46
CA PHE A 120 3.92 -1.66 15.22
C PHE A 120 3.86 -2.02 13.73
N ASN A 121 3.00 -1.38 12.95
CA ASN A 121 2.94 -1.61 11.50
C ASN A 121 4.17 -1.07 10.78
N ALA A 122 4.68 0.10 11.16
CA ALA A 122 5.88 0.69 10.57
C ALA A 122 7.12 -0.18 10.86
N TRP A 123 7.28 -0.65 12.10
CA TRP A 123 8.34 -1.57 12.48
C TRP A 123 8.26 -2.88 11.69
N ALA A 124 7.08 -3.52 11.63
CA ALA A 124 6.87 -4.71 10.83
C ALA A 124 7.05 -4.48 9.33
N GLY A 125 6.84 -3.25 8.86
CA GLY A 125 6.99 -2.81 7.47
C GLY A 125 8.40 -2.35 7.07
N ASP A 126 9.44 -2.64 7.86
CA ASP A 126 10.84 -2.19 7.64
C ASP A 126 11.02 -0.66 7.64
N CYS A 127 10.15 0.12 8.26
CA CYS A 127 10.37 1.55 8.46
C CYS A 127 11.48 1.75 9.50
N ARG A 128 12.49 2.59 9.20
CA ARG A 128 13.70 2.72 10.02
C ARG A 128 13.61 3.74 11.13
N GLY A 129 12.57 4.54 11.18
CA GLY A 129 12.32 5.51 12.24
C GLY A 129 11.05 6.30 12.02
N LEU A 130 10.58 6.90 13.12
CA LEU A 130 9.38 7.72 13.12
C LEU A 130 9.59 8.89 14.11
N LEU A 131 9.30 10.11 13.65
CA LEU A 131 9.36 11.32 14.45
C LEU A 131 7.96 11.94 14.55
N TRP A 132 7.53 12.20 15.76
CA TRP A 132 6.26 12.92 15.98
C TRP A 132 6.47 14.42 15.82
N TRP A 133 5.60 15.08 15.09
CA TRP A 133 5.54 16.53 14.98
C TRP A 133 4.46 17.08 15.92
N CYS A 134 4.80 17.80 17.00
CA CYS A 134 6.17 18.16 17.40
C CYS A 134 6.38 17.84 18.91
N GLY A 135 7.50 18.26 19.50
CA GLY A 135 7.80 17.97 20.91
C GLY A 135 6.86 18.69 21.89
N PHE A 136 6.64 19.99 21.74
CA PHE A 136 5.86 20.82 22.65
C PHE A 136 4.77 21.60 21.95
N GLU A 137 3.63 21.80 22.62
CA GLU A 137 2.61 22.76 22.18
C GLU A 137 3.18 24.16 22.11
N GLN A 138 2.79 24.93 21.09
CA GLN A 138 3.31 26.26 20.79
C GLN A 138 2.35 27.36 21.21
N LEU A 139 1.61 27.17 22.32
CA LEU A 139 0.56 28.10 22.79
C LEU A 139 1.09 29.49 23.16
N HIS A 140 2.39 29.59 23.46
CA HIS A 140 3.05 30.82 23.84
C HIS A 140 3.49 31.71 22.67
N LEU A 141 3.38 31.22 21.44
CA LEU A 141 3.77 31.98 20.25
C LEU A 141 2.62 32.90 19.82
N GLU A 142 2.85 34.22 19.92
CA GLU A 142 1.88 35.28 19.61
C GLU A 142 2.23 36.07 18.34
N GLN A 143 3.40 35.76 17.71
CA GLN A 143 3.84 36.41 16.47
C GLN A 143 3.32 35.68 15.22
N ALA A 144 3.28 36.36 14.10
CA ALA A 144 2.96 35.74 12.82
C ALA A 144 3.94 34.60 12.47
N PRO A 145 3.46 33.48 11.92
CA PRO A 145 2.07 33.19 11.55
C PRO A 145 1.19 32.61 12.67
N TYR A 146 1.73 32.39 13.86
CA TYR A 146 1.09 31.66 14.96
C TYR A 146 -0.04 32.45 15.64
N ASP A 147 -0.08 33.77 15.47
CA ASP A 147 -1.15 34.65 15.93
C ASP A 147 -2.47 34.44 15.18
N TRP A 148 -2.43 33.85 13.97
CA TRP A 148 -3.59 33.55 13.13
C TRP A 148 -3.66 32.12 12.63
N HIS A 149 -2.52 31.42 12.48
CA HIS A 149 -2.47 30.03 12.01
C HIS A 149 -2.45 29.08 13.21
N VAL A 150 -3.64 28.71 13.70
CA VAL A 150 -3.80 27.94 14.95
C VAL A 150 -3.37 26.48 14.86
N LEU A 151 -3.13 25.94 13.66
CA LEU A 151 -2.82 24.52 13.44
C LEU A 151 -1.60 24.05 14.27
N GLU A 152 -0.52 24.86 14.32
CA GLU A 152 0.74 24.48 14.98
C GLU A 152 0.68 24.55 16.51
N ARG A 153 -0.39 25.09 17.07
CA ARG A 153 -0.44 25.42 18.50
C ARG A 153 -0.58 24.19 19.42
N GLU A 154 -1.28 23.16 18.98
CA GLU A 154 -1.70 22.02 19.81
C GLU A 154 -1.14 20.67 19.34
N LEU A 155 -0.09 20.66 18.50
CA LEU A 155 0.50 19.45 17.90
C LEU A 155 1.48 18.70 18.81
N GLY A 156 1.93 19.33 19.90
CA GLY A 156 2.99 18.84 20.76
C GLY A 156 2.69 17.51 21.44
N LEU A 157 3.75 16.73 21.70
CA LEU A 157 3.75 15.58 22.62
C LEU A 157 3.49 16.03 24.07
N PHE A 158 4.03 17.19 24.43
CA PHE A 158 3.85 17.81 25.73
C PHE A 158 2.98 19.05 25.62
N ARG A 159 2.07 19.22 26.56
CA ARG A 159 1.21 20.39 26.65
C ARG A 159 2.02 21.65 27.02
N GLY A 160 1.40 22.80 26.91
CA GLY A 160 2.03 24.08 27.25
C GLY A 160 2.49 24.20 28.71
N ASP A 161 1.93 23.42 29.64
CA ASP A 161 2.35 23.30 31.03
C ASP A 161 3.46 22.26 31.28
N GLY A 162 3.92 21.58 30.22
CA GLY A 162 4.93 20.53 30.25
C GLY A 162 4.39 19.13 30.57
N SER A 163 3.09 18.96 30.81
CA SER A 163 2.50 17.64 31.05
C SER A 163 2.49 16.81 29.77
N PRO A 164 2.82 15.48 29.82
CA PRO A 164 2.81 14.62 28.65
C PRO A 164 1.39 14.28 28.22
N LYS A 165 1.17 14.20 26.90
CA LYS A 165 -0.05 13.62 26.34
C LYS A 165 0.05 12.09 26.32
N PRO A 166 -1.09 11.35 26.23
CA PRO A 166 -1.11 9.88 26.14
C PRO A 166 -0.24 9.28 25.03
N VAL A 167 -0.02 10.01 23.95
CA VAL A 167 0.89 9.64 22.84
C VAL A 167 2.32 9.36 23.35
N VAL A 168 2.82 10.15 24.32
CA VAL A 168 4.17 9.95 24.92
C VAL A 168 4.26 8.57 25.57
N LYS A 169 3.19 8.16 26.30
CA LYS A 169 3.16 6.83 26.90
C LYS A 169 3.15 5.74 25.83
N ALA A 170 2.34 5.86 24.79
CA ALA A 170 2.28 4.87 23.70
C ALA A 170 3.65 4.68 23.02
N MET A 171 4.38 5.78 22.77
CA MET A 171 5.73 5.73 22.20
C MET A 171 6.74 5.12 23.18
N SER A 172 6.65 5.44 24.46
CA SER A 172 7.50 4.87 25.51
C SER A 172 7.26 3.36 25.68
N ASP A 173 6.00 2.94 25.71
CA ASP A 173 5.62 1.53 25.79
C ASP A 173 6.18 0.74 24.61
N PHE A 174 6.11 1.31 23.40
CA PHE A 174 6.71 0.70 22.21
C PHE A 174 8.24 0.60 22.31
N ARG A 175 8.92 1.62 22.87
CA ARG A 175 10.36 1.55 23.10
C ARG A 175 10.72 0.44 24.07
N HIS A 176 10.01 0.30 25.19
CA HIS A 176 10.22 -0.79 26.14
C HIS A 176 9.96 -2.15 25.49
N PHE A 177 8.90 -2.26 24.68
CA PHE A 177 8.66 -3.49 23.91
C PHE A 177 9.85 -3.86 23.03
N LEU A 178 10.48 -2.90 22.34
CA LEU A 178 11.67 -3.18 21.51
C LEU A 178 12.88 -3.60 22.37
N ASP A 179 13.06 -3.02 23.54
CA ASP A 179 14.16 -3.34 24.47
C ASP A 179 14.02 -4.77 25.06
N ASP A 180 12.79 -5.27 25.16
CA ASP A 180 12.46 -6.61 25.69
C ASP A 180 12.52 -7.72 24.63
N LEU A 181 12.73 -7.39 23.35
CA LEU A 181 12.79 -8.40 22.28
C LEU A 181 14.03 -9.30 22.42
N PRO A 182 13.91 -10.60 22.12
CA PRO A 182 15.02 -11.55 22.20
C PRO A 182 15.99 -11.45 21.00
N PHE A 183 15.87 -10.42 20.17
CA PHE A 183 16.73 -10.14 19.01
C PHE A 183 16.89 -8.63 18.81
N GLU A 184 18.02 -8.24 18.24
CA GLU A 184 18.34 -6.80 18.04
C GLU A 184 17.60 -6.19 16.84
N GLU A 185 17.37 -6.97 15.78
CA GLU A 185 16.75 -6.50 14.55
C GLU A 185 15.70 -7.51 14.07
N LEU A 186 14.51 -7.01 13.70
CA LEU A 186 13.48 -7.83 13.07
C LEU A 186 13.95 -8.23 11.66
N PRO A 187 13.96 -9.53 11.32
CA PRO A 187 14.31 -9.97 9.97
C PRO A 187 13.40 -9.36 8.90
N LYS A 188 13.87 -9.31 7.65
CA LYS A 188 13.06 -8.83 6.54
C LYS A 188 11.77 -9.65 6.41
N ARG A 189 10.66 -8.95 6.16
CA ARG A 189 9.35 -9.59 5.96
C ARG A 189 9.30 -10.41 4.67
N LEU A 190 8.42 -11.41 4.64
CA LEU A 190 8.07 -12.15 3.43
C LEU A 190 7.25 -11.24 2.49
N ILE A 191 7.58 -11.29 1.20
CA ILE A 191 6.86 -10.60 0.14
C ILE A 191 6.18 -11.65 -0.75
N ASP A 192 4.89 -11.46 -1.05
CA ASP A 192 4.08 -12.39 -1.84
C ASP A 192 3.92 -11.96 -3.28
N GLY A 193 4.09 -10.67 -3.58
CA GLY A 193 3.94 -10.14 -4.93
C GLY A 193 4.52 -8.75 -5.10
N LEU A 194 4.56 -8.32 -6.36
CA LEU A 194 5.08 -7.04 -6.80
C LEU A 194 3.96 -6.18 -7.40
N CYS A 195 3.67 -5.05 -6.77
CA CYS A 195 2.76 -4.05 -7.31
C CYS A 195 3.53 -3.11 -8.24
N LEU A 196 3.12 -3.06 -9.50
CA LEU A 196 3.76 -2.25 -10.52
C LEU A 196 3.09 -0.88 -10.60
N VAL A 197 3.87 0.17 -10.39
CA VAL A 197 3.44 1.55 -10.57
C VAL A 197 3.65 1.93 -12.03
N THR A 198 2.57 2.36 -12.70
CA THR A 198 2.58 2.70 -14.13
C THR A 198 2.39 4.21 -14.34
N ALA A 199 2.64 4.69 -15.57
CA ALA A 199 2.23 6.03 -15.96
C ALA A 199 0.70 6.13 -16.13
N GLU A 200 0.18 7.34 -16.23
CA GLU A 200 -1.24 7.64 -16.52
C GLU A 200 -2.25 7.09 -15.48
N GLN A 201 -1.80 6.61 -14.33
CA GLN A 201 -2.65 6.16 -13.24
C GLN A 201 -2.62 7.11 -12.04
N ASP A 202 -3.61 7.04 -11.16
CA ASP A 202 -3.51 7.62 -9.81
C ASP A 202 -2.62 6.71 -8.96
N SER A 203 -1.31 6.92 -9.06
CA SER A 203 -0.31 6.03 -8.46
C SER A 203 -0.46 5.91 -6.96
N TRP A 204 -0.84 7.00 -6.26
CA TRP A 204 -1.04 6.94 -4.82
C TRP A 204 -2.28 6.13 -4.46
N ALA A 205 -3.44 6.50 -5.00
CA ALA A 205 -4.70 5.81 -4.71
C ALA A 205 -4.61 4.30 -4.93
N LEU A 206 -3.99 3.89 -6.03
CA LEU A 206 -3.91 2.49 -6.45
C LEU A 206 -2.87 1.69 -5.64
N SER A 207 -1.68 2.26 -5.42
CA SER A 207 -0.66 1.61 -4.58
C SER A 207 -1.13 1.47 -3.14
N TYR A 208 -1.76 2.52 -2.60
CA TYR A 208 -2.29 2.53 -1.26
C TYR A 208 -3.42 1.49 -1.08
N ALA A 209 -4.43 1.49 -1.97
CA ALA A 209 -5.50 0.51 -1.89
C ALA A 209 -4.99 -0.94 -2.07
N ALA A 210 -4.09 -1.18 -3.02
CA ALA A 210 -3.48 -2.49 -3.22
C ALA A 210 -2.71 -2.94 -1.96
N TYR A 211 -1.97 -2.03 -1.31
CA TYR A 211 -1.28 -2.32 -0.06
C TYR A 211 -2.25 -2.68 1.06
N VAL A 212 -3.30 -1.87 1.27
CA VAL A 212 -4.32 -2.16 2.30
C VAL A 212 -4.98 -3.51 2.06
N LEU A 213 -5.40 -3.81 0.82
CA LEU A 213 -6.02 -5.08 0.45
C LEU A 213 -5.09 -6.28 0.64
N ALA A 214 -3.81 -6.13 0.31
CA ALA A 214 -2.81 -7.16 0.57
C ALA A 214 -2.67 -7.45 2.08
N ARG A 215 -2.59 -6.41 2.91
CA ARG A 215 -2.52 -6.53 4.38
C ARG A 215 -3.80 -7.16 4.96
N GLN A 216 -4.98 -6.78 4.47
CA GLN A 216 -6.25 -7.40 4.84
C GLN A 216 -6.28 -8.89 4.46
N ALA A 217 -5.71 -9.25 3.31
CA ALA A 217 -5.61 -10.62 2.84
C ALA A 217 -4.60 -11.49 3.61
N GLY A 218 -3.77 -10.89 4.47
CA GLY A 218 -2.69 -11.56 5.21
C GLY A 218 -1.39 -11.70 4.41
N GLY A 219 -1.24 -10.97 3.31
CA GLY A 219 -0.04 -10.95 2.46
C GLY A 219 0.68 -9.60 2.47
N GLU A 220 1.80 -9.55 1.73
CA GLU A 220 2.64 -8.37 1.58
C GLU A 220 2.98 -8.12 0.10
N LEU A 221 2.94 -6.85 -0.29
CA LEU A 221 3.41 -6.40 -1.59
C LEU A 221 4.66 -5.53 -1.43
N SER A 222 5.57 -5.62 -2.39
CA SER A 222 6.57 -4.59 -2.68
C SER A 222 6.13 -3.78 -3.91
N PHE A 223 6.79 -2.65 -4.15
CA PHE A 223 6.47 -1.76 -5.27
C PHE A 223 7.65 -1.64 -6.23
N GLN A 224 7.36 -1.51 -7.52
CA GLN A 224 8.37 -1.18 -8.52
C GLN A 224 7.80 -0.26 -9.58
N ASN A 225 8.60 0.72 -10.01
CA ASN A 225 8.26 1.61 -11.11
C ASN A 225 8.37 0.86 -12.45
N ALA A 226 7.23 0.62 -13.09
CA ALA A 226 7.19 -0.07 -14.39
C ALA A 226 7.59 0.81 -15.57
N VAL A 227 7.76 2.13 -15.39
CA VAL A 227 8.25 3.03 -16.45
C VAL A 227 9.74 3.34 -16.33
N ALA A 228 10.39 2.92 -15.24
CA ALA A 228 11.82 3.03 -15.05
C ALA A 228 12.63 2.20 -16.06
N SER A 229 13.91 2.48 -16.19
CA SER A 229 14.82 1.77 -17.10
C SER A 229 15.24 0.39 -16.57
N ALA A 230 15.28 0.21 -15.26
CA ALA A 230 15.67 -1.03 -14.59
C ALA A 230 14.75 -2.20 -14.95
N PRO A 231 15.26 -3.44 -15.12
CA PRO A 231 14.43 -4.62 -15.38
C PRO A 231 13.40 -4.85 -14.25
N LEU A 232 12.28 -5.49 -14.61
CA LEU A 232 11.32 -5.92 -13.58
C LEU A 232 11.94 -7.02 -12.70
N ALA A 233 11.81 -6.88 -11.40
CA ALA A 233 12.17 -7.93 -10.47
C ALA A 233 11.34 -9.19 -10.72
N ASP A 234 11.90 -10.36 -10.41
CA ASP A 234 11.17 -11.61 -10.49
C ASP A 234 10.21 -11.73 -9.31
N ALA A 235 8.94 -11.99 -9.62
CA ALA A 235 7.90 -12.18 -8.62
C ALA A 235 6.92 -13.27 -9.08
N PRO A 236 6.35 -14.05 -8.14
CA PRO A 236 5.31 -15.03 -8.49
C PRO A 236 3.98 -14.37 -8.87
N LEU A 237 3.74 -13.17 -8.37
CA LEU A 237 2.54 -12.36 -8.61
C LEU A 237 2.94 -10.92 -8.98
N TYR A 238 2.43 -10.44 -10.11
CA TYR A 238 2.46 -9.03 -10.50
C TYR A 238 1.06 -8.44 -10.37
N VAL A 239 0.95 -7.28 -9.72
CA VAL A 239 -0.30 -6.54 -9.54
C VAL A 239 -0.24 -5.24 -10.33
N LEU A 240 -1.15 -5.07 -11.29
CA LEU A 240 -1.40 -3.86 -12.07
C LEU A 240 -2.77 -3.29 -11.71
N ALA A 241 -2.87 -2.58 -10.61
CA ALA A 241 -4.11 -1.99 -10.18
C ALA A 241 -4.50 -0.77 -11.02
N GLY A 242 -5.77 -0.69 -11.45
CA GLY A 242 -6.34 0.46 -12.11
C GLY A 242 -5.62 0.91 -13.37
N LEU A 243 -5.26 -0.04 -14.24
CA LEU A 243 -4.54 0.24 -15.48
C LEU A 243 -5.27 1.29 -16.32
N ASN A 244 -4.61 2.38 -16.66
CA ASN A 244 -5.22 3.53 -17.33
C ASN A 244 -4.40 4.00 -18.53
N GLY A 245 -5.08 4.52 -19.56
CA GLY A 245 -4.49 5.08 -20.78
C GLY A 245 -3.79 4.07 -21.69
N PRO A 246 -3.26 4.53 -22.82
CA PRO A 246 -2.43 3.74 -23.74
C PRO A 246 -0.94 3.79 -23.37
N GLY A 247 -0.51 4.80 -22.62
CA GLY A 247 0.88 5.08 -22.28
C GLY A 247 1.31 4.57 -20.90
N TYR A 248 0.58 3.61 -20.31
CA TYR A 248 0.81 3.10 -18.95
C TYR A 248 2.22 2.53 -18.74
N MET A 249 2.82 1.93 -19.74
CA MET A 249 4.23 1.53 -19.77
C MET A 249 4.73 1.42 -21.22
N ASN A 250 6.04 1.41 -21.41
CA ASN A 250 6.61 1.25 -22.75
C ASN A 250 6.49 -0.21 -23.23
N ARG A 251 6.53 -0.41 -24.57
CA ARG A 251 6.37 -1.72 -25.21
C ARG A 251 7.37 -2.76 -24.71
N ARG A 252 8.63 -2.38 -24.49
CA ARG A 252 9.68 -3.29 -23.99
C ARG A 252 9.30 -3.84 -22.63
N ARG A 253 8.87 -2.97 -21.73
CA ARG A 253 8.46 -3.35 -20.38
C ARG A 253 7.21 -4.23 -20.37
N TRP A 254 6.25 -3.91 -21.22
CA TRP A 254 5.06 -4.74 -21.39
C TRP A 254 5.39 -6.16 -21.84
N LEU A 255 6.28 -6.30 -22.85
CA LEU A 255 6.72 -7.61 -23.33
C LEU A 255 7.51 -8.38 -22.28
N GLU A 256 8.41 -7.70 -21.54
CA GLU A 256 9.14 -8.31 -20.43
C GLU A 256 8.19 -8.86 -19.34
N LEU A 257 7.14 -8.11 -18.98
CA LEU A 257 6.12 -8.58 -18.04
C LEU A 257 5.40 -9.82 -18.58
N LEU A 258 4.99 -9.79 -19.84
CA LEU A 258 4.32 -10.94 -20.47
C LEU A 258 5.25 -12.16 -20.58
N ASP A 259 6.55 -11.98 -20.82
CA ASP A 259 7.53 -13.08 -20.82
C ASP A 259 7.66 -13.72 -19.43
N LYS A 260 7.64 -12.92 -18.36
CA LYS A 260 7.64 -13.42 -16.97
C LYS A 260 6.33 -14.20 -16.66
N VAL A 261 5.19 -13.72 -17.15
CA VAL A 261 3.93 -14.45 -17.03
C VAL A 261 3.99 -15.76 -17.81
N ALA A 262 4.48 -15.72 -19.04
CA ALA A 262 4.63 -16.93 -19.87
C ALA A 262 5.59 -17.96 -19.24
N ALA A 263 6.55 -17.52 -18.45
CA ALA A 263 7.47 -18.37 -17.70
C ALA A 263 6.84 -19.00 -16.43
N GLY A 264 5.66 -18.54 -15.98
CA GLY A 264 4.93 -19.17 -14.87
C GLY A 264 4.40 -18.20 -13.80
N ALA A 265 4.65 -16.89 -13.91
CA ALA A 265 4.09 -15.91 -12.97
C ALA A 265 2.59 -15.70 -13.19
N THR A 266 1.92 -15.17 -12.19
CA THR A 266 0.53 -14.68 -12.30
C THR A 266 0.55 -13.16 -12.47
N LEU A 267 -0.21 -12.65 -13.44
CA LEU A 267 -0.51 -11.23 -13.58
C LEU A 267 -1.95 -10.98 -13.18
N TYR A 268 -2.16 -10.18 -12.16
CA TYR A 268 -3.46 -9.57 -11.87
C TYR A 268 -3.50 -8.15 -12.40
N MET A 269 -4.56 -7.79 -13.11
CA MET A 269 -4.81 -6.41 -13.52
C MET A 269 -6.27 -6.02 -13.32
N SER A 270 -6.53 -4.83 -12.80
CA SER A 270 -7.82 -4.18 -12.85
C SER A 270 -7.79 -3.04 -13.88
N LEU A 271 -8.84 -2.93 -14.67
CA LEU A 271 -8.90 -2.02 -15.82
C LEU A 271 -9.67 -0.74 -15.46
N ASP A 272 -9.06 0.41 -15.67
CA ASP A 272 -9.77 1.69 -15.75
C ASP A 272 -10.03 2.04 -17.22
N ASP A 273 -9.57 3.15 -17.71
CA ASP A 273 -9.71 3.57 -19.11
C ASP A 273 -8.47 3.15 -19.92
N SER A 274 -8.25 1.86 -20.08
CA SER A 274 -7.03 1.29 -20.65
C SER A 274 -7.18 0.77 -22.07
N LEU A 275 -6.07 0.74 -22.80
CA LEU A 275 -5.95 0.14 -24.12
C LEU A 275 -4.82 -0.89 -24.12
N ILE A 276 -5.16 -2.18 -24.06
CA ILE A 276 -4.21 -3.28 -24.00
C ILE A 276 -3.92 -3.80 -25.41
N PRO A 277 -2.64 -3.83 -25.85
CA PRO A 277 -2.27 -4.47 -27.11
C PRO A 277 -2.52 -5.98 -27.08
N GLU A 278 -2.94 -6.55 -28.20
CA GLU A 278 -3.23 -8.01 -28.34
C GLU A 278 -4.20 -8.50 -27.25
N VAL A 279 -5.24 -7.70 -26.96
CA VAL A 279 -6.13 -7.89 -25.80
C VAL A 279 -6.68 -9.31 -25.69
N GLU A 280 -7.16 -9.91 -26.78
CA GLU A 280 -7.72 -11.26 -26.75
C GLU A 280 -6.70 -12.32 -26.31
N LYS A 281 -5.46 -12.19 -26.76
CA LYS A 281 -4.37 -13.09 -26.40
C LYS A 281 -3.97 -12.91 -24.92
N VAL A 282 -3.97 -11.67 -24.44
CA VAL A 282 -3.53 -11.36 -23.08
C VAL A 282 -4.57 -11.75 -22.05
N ILE A 283 -5.84 -11.36 -22.25
CA ILE A 283 -6.89 -11.56 -21.23
C ILE A 283 -7.80 -12.78 -21.52
N GLY A 284 -7.62 -13.45 -22.65
CA GLY A 284 -8.47 -14.59 -23.02
C GLY A 284 -9.92 -14.22 -23.41
N ALA A 285 -10.18 -12.95 -23.71
CA ALA A 285 -11.51 -12.46 -24.06
C ALA A 285 -11.44 -11.36 -25.11
N SER A 286 -12.43 -11.31 -26.01
CA SER A 286 -12.60 -10.19 -26.93
C SER A 286 -13.43 -9.08 -26.29
N VAL A 287 -13.09 -7.82 -26.60
CA VAL A 287 -13.88 -6.65 -26.22
C VAL A 287 -14.92 -6.41 -27.32
N VAL A 288 -16.18 -6.74 -27.03
CA VAL A 288 -17.30 -6.56 -27.97
C VAL A 288 -17.62 -5.06 -28.10
N SER A 289 -17.63 -4.34 -26.99
CA SER A 289 -17.83 -2.88 -26.97
C SER A 289 -17.25 -2.27 -25.70
N ARG A 290 -17.01 -0.96 -25.76
CA ARG A 290 -16.57 -0.12 -24.64
C ARG A 290 -17.49 1.08 -24.52
N SER A 291 -17.93 1.38 -23.29
CA SER A 291 -18.82 2.50 -23.02
C SER A 291 -18.53 3.11 -21.64
N ARG A 292 -19.22 4.19 -21.29
CA ARG A 292 -19.28 4.73 -19.92
C ARG A 292 -20.57 4.28 -19.25
N ARG A 293 -20.50 3.86 -18.00
CA ARG A 293 -21.68 3.50 -17.20
C ARG A 293 -22.51 4.73 -16.90
N GLN A 294 -23.78 4.71 -17.27
CA GLN A 294 -24.71 5.78 -16.92
C GLN A 294 -25.21 5.65 -15.47
N GLN A 295 -25.29 4.42 -14.99
CA GLN A 295 -25.70 4.08 -13.63
C GLN A 295 -24.68 3.13 -13.02
N GLY A 296 -24.63 3.08 -11.68
CA GLY A 296 -23.91 2.06 -10.95
C GLY A 296 -24.49 0.68 -11.24
N GLY A 297 -23.70 -0.35 -10.98
CA GLY A 297 -24.08 -1.75 -11.10
C GLY A 297 -23.47 -2.56 -9.96
N ARG A 298 -23.55 -3.87 -10.06
CA ARG A 298 -22.89 -4.81 -9.15
C ARG A 298 -22.05 -5.80 -9.93
N LEU A 299 -20.99 -6.28 -9.32
CA LEU A 299 -20.32 -7.50 -9.75
C LEU A 299 -20.61 -8.60 -8.73
N GLN A 300 -20.91 -9.78 -9.21
CA GLN A 300 -21.21 -10.94 -8.38
C GLN A 300 -20.42 -12.15 -8.87
N SER A 301 -19.87 -12.91 -7.95
CA SER A 301 -19.17 -14.16 -8.28
C SER A 301 -20.11 -15.17 -8.89
N CYS A 302 -19.60 -15.88 -9.90
CA CYS A 302 -20.32 -16.99 -10.52
C CYS A 302 -20.45 -18.17 -9.55
N ALA A 303 -21.47 -19.01 -9.74
CA ALA A 303 -21.64 -20.20 -8.93
C ALA A 303 -20.41 -21.12 -9.04
N GLY A 304 -19.84 -21.50 -7.90
CA GLY A 304 -18.64 -22.32 -7.81
C GLY A 304 -17.32 -21.58 -8.06
N ALA A 305 -17.34 -20.27 -8.19
CA ALA A 305 -16.11 -19.47 -8.26
C ALA A 305 -15.26 -19.61 -6.99
N ALA A 306 -13.94 -19.54 -7.17
CA ALA A 306 -12.98 -19.68 -6.09
C ALA A 306 -12.97 -18.50 -5.08
N VAL A 307 -13.59 -17.38 -5.44
CA VAL A 307 -13.71 -16.17 -4.61
C VAL A 307 -15.17 -15.77 -4.55
N ALA A 308 -15.66 -15.43 -3.36
CA ALA A 308 -17.03 -14.95 -3.17
C ALA A 308 -17.03 -13.40 -3.11
N LEU A 309 -17.49 -12.75 -4.16
CA LEU A 309 -17.59 -11.30 -4.28
C LEU A 309 -19.03 -10.89 -4.59
N ASP A 310 -19.48 -9.85 -3.93
CA ASP A 310 -20.70 -9.11 -4.26
C ASP A 310 -20.45 -7.63 -3.96
N LEU A 311 -20.09 -6.86 -5.00
CA LEU A 311 -19.53 -5.51 -4.85
C LEU A 311 -20.23 -4.51 -5.77
N PRO A 312 -20.42 -3.26 -5.31
CA PRO A 312 -20.95 -2.21 -6.18
C PRO A 312 -19.91 -1.79 -7.22
N ILE A 313 -20.40 -1.39 -8.37
CA ILE A 313 -19.62 -0.75 -9.44
C ILE A 313 -20.08 0.70 -9.57
N ALA A 314 -19.15 1.63 -9.55
CA ALA A 314 -19.46 3.06 -9.60
C ALA A 314 -20.02 3.50 -10.96
N ALA A 315 -21.02 4.38 -10.96
CA ALA A 315 -21.46 5.13 -12.14
C ALA A 315 -20.29 5.95 -12.74
N GLY A 316 -20.32 6.20 -14.03
CA GLY A 316 -19.27 6.97 -14.74
C GLY A 316 -18.00 6.17 -15.08
N SER A 317 -17.78 5.00 -14.44
CA SER A 317 -16.65 4.13 -14.76
C SER A 317 -16.74 3.57 -16.18
N VAL A 318 -15.60 3.17 -16.74
CA VAL A 318 -15.57 2.47 -18.03
C VAL A 318 -16.21 1.08 -17.88
N ARG A 319 -16.95 0.68 -18.88
CA ARG A 319 -17.51 -0.66 -19.02
C ARG A 319 -16.96 -1.31 -20.28
N TYR A 320 -16.36 -2.46 -20.09
CA TYR A 320 -15.97 -3.37 -21.18
C TYR A 320 -17.02 -4.47 -21.29
N THR A 321 -17.72 -4.56 -22.42
CA THR A 321 -18.55 -5.73 -22.73
C THR A 321 -17.63 -6.82 -23.27
N LEU A 322 -17.45 -7.88 -22.50
CA LEU A 322 -16.49 -8.94 -22.82
C LEU A 322 -17.18 -10.18 -23.37
N ARG A 323 -16.48 -10.87 -24.25
CA ARG A 323 -16.81 -12.23 -24.67
C ARG A 323 -15.60 -13.12 -24.33
N ALA A 324 -15.71 -13.88 -23.26
CA ALA A 324 -14.70 -14.83 -22.85
C ALA A 324 -14.52 -15.94 -23.89
N SER A 325 -13.30 -16.42 -24.09
CA SER A 325 -13.02 -17.61 -24.88
C SER A 325 -13.45 -18.88 -24.12
N GLU A 326 -13.56 -20.01 -24.82
CA GLU A 326 -13.92 -21.29 -24.19
C GLU A 326 -12.88 -21.75 -23.13
N ALA A 327 -11.62 -21.32 -23.28
CA ALA A 327 -10.53 -21.65 -22.36
C ALA A 327 -10.46 -20.70 -21.16
N THR A 328 -11.27 -19.63 -21.12
CA THR A 328 -11.23 -18.61 -20.06
C THR A 328 -12.23 -18.93 -18.96
N THR A 329 -11.78 -18.95 -17.73
CA THR A 329 -12.65 -19.09 -16.56
C THR A 329 -13.29 -17.75 -16.22
N VAL A 330 -14.62 -17.67 -16.23
CA VAL A 330 -15.37 -16.52 -15.75
C VAL A 330 -15.62 -16.70 -14.25
N MET A 331 -15.06 -15.80 -13.43
CA MET A 331 -15.15 -15.86 -11.97
C MET A 331 -16.24 -14.95 -11.41
N ALA A 332 -16.51 -13.81 -12.06
CA ALA A 332 -17.62 -12.91 -11.68
C ALA A 332 -18.21 -12.23 -12.91
N CYS A 333 -19.51 -11.93 -12.81
CA CYS A 333 -20.27 -11.22 -13.83
C CYS A 333 -20.93 -9.96 -13.26
N GLU A 334 -21.32 -9.06 -14.16
CA GLU A 334 -22.24 -7.97 -13.84
C GLU A 334 -23.70 -8.48 -13.80
N ASP A 335 -24.61 -7.62 -13.35
CA ASP A 335 -26.05 -7.95 -13.21
C ASP A 335 -26.69 -8.48 -14.50
N ASP A 336 -26.19 -8.11 -15.67
CA ASP A 336 -26.69 -8.54 -16.97
C ASP A 336 -25.94 -9.76 -17.56
N GLY A 337 -25.06 -10.36 -16.75
CA GLY A 337 -24.27 -11.54 -17.14
C GLY A 337 -22.98 -11.23 -17.91
N ASN A 338 -22.62 -9.94 -18.08
CA ASN A 338 -21.34 -9.55 -18.69
C ASN A 338 -20.16 -10.02 -17.82
N PRO A 339 -19.22 -10.83 -18.34
CA PRO A 339 -18.02 -11.20 -17.60
C PRO A 339 -17.25 -9.97 -17.15
N VAL A 340 -16.85 -9.91 -15.86
CA VAL A 340 -16.12 -8.77 -15.31
C VAL A 340 -14.85 -9.19 -14.58
N LEU A 341 -14.81 -10.37 -13.96
CA LEU A 341 -13.60 -10.99 -13.42
C LEU A 341 -13.36 -12.30 -14.17
N ILE A 342 -12.24 -12.39 -14.88
CA ILE A 342 -11.88 -13.54 -15.70
C ILE A 342 -10.45 -13.99 -15.42
N CYS A 343 -10.18 -15.27 -15.61
CA CYS A 343 -8.85 -15.87 -15.48
C CYS A 343 -8.55 -16.69 -16.73
N SER A 344 -7.42 -16.43 -17.36
CA SER A 344 -6.96 -17.14 -18.56
C SER A 344 -5.52 -17.59 -18.40
N ASP A 345 -5.14 -18.71 -19.01
CA ASP A 345 -3.76 -19.15 -19.09
C ASP A 345 -2.97 -18.29 -20.09
N TYR A 346 -1.70 -18.03 -19.76
CA TYR A 346 -0.76 -17.34 -20.64
C TYR A 346 0.62 -18.00 -20.54
N GLY A 347 0.95 -18.84 -21.50
CA GLY A 347 2.13 -19.70 -21.40
C GLY A 347 2.02 -20.69 -20.23
N ASN A 348 3.00 -20.69 -19.33
CA ASN A 348 2.98 -21.49 -18.12
C ASN A 348 2.34 -20.78 -16.92
N GLY A 349 2.04 -19.49 -17.04
CA GLY A 349 1.39 -18.68 -16.02
C GLY A 349 -0.04 -18.36 -16.36
N ARG A 350 -0.57 -17.31 -15.74
CA ARG A 350 -1.97 -16.90 -15.93
C ARG A 350 -2.16 -15.40 -15.84
N VAL A 351 -3.23 -14.91 -16.45
CA VAL A 351 -3.68 -13.53 -16.35
C VAL A 351 -5.07 -13.50 -15.71
N VAL A 352 -5.19 -12.76 -14.63
CA VAL A 352 -6.45 -12.49 -13.94
C VAL A 352 -6.84 -11.05 -14.22
N THR A 353 -7.97 -10.85 -14.88
CA THR A 353 -8.41 -9.53 -15.32
C THR A 353 -9.73 -9.16 -14.68
N LEU A 354 -9.76 -8.00 -14.02
CA LEU A 354 -10.96 -7.36 -13.52
C LEU A 354 -11.33 -6.16 -14.41
N GLY A 355 -12.49 -6.16 -15.02
CA GLY A 355 -12.94 -5.14 -15.97
C GLY A 355 -13.43 -3.82 -15.34
N VAL A 356 -13.09 -3.58 -14.06
CA VAL A 356 -13.39 -2.35 -13.30
C VAL A 356 -12.24 -1.98 -12.38
N PRO A 357 -11.96 -0.68 -12.14
CA PRO A 357 -10.85 -0.25 -11.28
C PRO A 357 -11.27 -0.27 -9.79
N MET A 358 -11.47 -1.45 -9.22
CA MET A 358 -12.01 -1.61 -7.86
C MET A 358 -11.12 -0.96 -6.81
N GLU A 359 -9.80 -1.09 -6.91
CA GLU A 359 -8.84 -0.46 -5.99
C GLU A 359 -9.01 1.07 -5.96
N LYS A 360 -9.20 1.69 -7.14
CA LYS A 360 -9.47 3.13 -7.25
C LYS A 360 -10.78 3.51 -6.59
N SER A 361 -11.82 2.70 -6.80
CA SER A 361 -13.13 2.91 -6.17
C SER A 361 -13.06 2.79 -4.67
N MET A 362 -12.36 1.78 -4.14
CA MET A 362 -12.19 1.57 -2.70
C MET A 362 -11.33 2.67 -2.06
N ALA A 363 -10.25 3.10 -2.72
CA ALA A 363 -9.45 4.22 -2.23
C ALA A 363 -10.30 5.47 -1.99
N ALA A 364 -11.24 5.76 -2.91
CA ALA A 364 -12.06 6.97 -2.89
C ALA A 364 -13.35 6.86 -2.05
N THR A 365 -13.69 5.67 -1.53
CA THR A 365 -14.94 5.45 -0.80
C THR A 365 -14.68 5.31 0.70
N PRO A 366 -15.30 6.14 1.56
CA PRO A 366 -15.21 6.00 3.01
C PRO A 366 -15.80 4.68 3.53
N GLY A 367 -15.26 4.14 4.63
CA GLY A 367 -15.80 3.00 5.36
C GLY A 367 -15.59 1.62 4.72
N VAL A 368 -15.08 1.53 3.49
CA VAL A 368 -15.04 0.26 2.73
C VAL A 368 -13.97 -0.73 3.18
N PHE A 369 -13.03 -0.30 4.01
CA PHE A 369 -11.97 -1.17 4.52
C PHE A 369 -12.23 -1.68 5.93
N THR A 370 -13.21 -1.12 6.66
CA THR A 370 -13.36 -1.32 8.11
C THR A 370 -14.81 -1.58 8.48
N GLY A 371 -15.06 -2.41 9.50
CA GLY A 371 -16.37 -2.66 10.07
C GLY A 371 -17.27 -3.54 9.23
N ASP A 372 -18.58 -3.55 9.60
CA ASP A 372 -19.58 -4.45 9.02
C ASP A 372 -19.92 -4.13 7.55
N ASP A 373 -19.74 -2.89 7.13
CA ASP A 373 -19.99 -2.43 5.75
C ASP A 373 -18.75 -2.56 4.84
N ALA A 374 -17.64 -3.13 5.34
CA ALA A 374 -16.41 -3.31 4.58
C ALA A 374 -16.64 -4.19 3.34
N TRP A 375 -16.06 -3.76 2.23
CA TRP A 375 -16.14 -4.53 0.99
C TRP A 375 -15.16 -5.71 1.03
N PRO A 376 -15.61 -6.95 0.81
CA PRO A 376 -14.76 -8.13 0.95
C PRO A 376 -13.79 -8.36 -0.23
N PHE A 377 -13.37 -7.31 -0.91
CA PHE A 377 -12.50 -7.41 -2.09
C PHE A 377 -11.09 -7.94 -1.76
N TRP A 378 -10.62 -7.80 -0.52
CA TRP A 378 -9.41 -8.45 -0.02
C TRP A 378 -9.41 -9.98 -0.19
N GLN A 379 -10.58 -10.62 -0.32
CA GLN A 379 -10.68 -12.07 -0.61
C GLN A 379 -10.09 -12.41 -1.98
N LEU A 380 -10.18 -11.51 -2.97
CA LEU A 380 -9.50 -11.70 -4.25
C LEU A 380 -7.97 -11.70 -4.06
N TYR A 381 -7.42 -10.78 -3.28
CA TYR A 381 -5.99 -10.75 -2.98
C TYR A 381 -5.54 -12.00 -2.22
N ARG A 382 -6.33 -12.49 -1.26
CA ARG A 382 -6.07 -13.76 -0.56
C ARG A 382 -6.00 -14.93 -1.54
N TRP A 383 -6.95 -15.00 -2.46
CA TRP A 383 -6.95 -16.04 -3.48
C TRP A 383 -5.75 -15.91 -4.44
N LEU A 384 -5.38 -14.71 -4.84
CA LEU A 384 -4.19 -14.46 -5.65
C LEU A 384 -2.93 -14.98 -4.96
N PHE A 385 -2.70 -14.65 -3.69
CA PHE A 385 -1.56 -15.14 -2.92
C PHE A 385 -1.56 -16.67 -2.80
N ALA A 386 -2.69 -17.27 -2.47
CA ALA A 386 -2.82 -18.73 -2.42
C ALA A 386 -2.53 -19.38 -3.77
N SER A 387 -2.99 -18.79 -4.87
CA SER A 387 -2.86 -19.32 -6.23
C SER A 387 -1.42 -19.36 -6.75
N VAL A 388 -0.52 -18.53 -6.19
CA VAL A 388 0.92 -18.53 -6.51
C VAL A 388 1.76 -19.32 -5.51
N GLY A 389 1.13 -20.04 -4.61
CA GLY A 389 1.82 -20.87 -3.61
C GLY A 389 2.60 -20.01 -2.60
N SER A 390 1.96 -18.97 -2.07
CA SER A 390 2.53 -18.16 -1.00
C SER A 390 3.06 -19.05 0.13
N LYS A 391 4.27 -18.75 0.61
CA LYS A 391 4.99 -19.54 1.63
C LYS A 391 4.66 -19.11 3.05
N ARG A 392 3.46 -18.56 3.27
CA ARG A 392 3.02 -18.14 4.60
C ARG A 392 2.85 -19.34 5.51
N ALA A 393 3.30 -19.20 6.76
CA ALA A 393 3.13 -20.21 7.79
C ALA A 393 1.82 -20.07 8.56
N VAL A 394 1.19 -18.89 8.48
CA VAL A 394 0.00 -18.57 9.28
C VAL A 394 -1.06 -17.92 8.40
N GLN A 395 -2.30 -18.38 8.58
CA GLN A 395 -3.49 -17.78 7.98
C GLN A 395 -4.40 -17.20 9.07
N LYS A 396 -5.06 -16.10 8.77
CA LYS A 396 -6.04 -15.40 9.63
C LYS A 396 -7.40 -15.32 8.94
N GLN A 397 -8.45 -15.02 9.67
CA GLN A 397 -9.79 -14.78 9.11
C GLN A 397 -10.17 -13.30 9.12
N HIS A 398 -9.87 -12.59 10.22
CA HIS A 398 -10.30 -11.21 10.38
C HIS A 398 -9.45 -10.24 9.52
N PRO A 399 -10.06 -9.41 8.63
CA PRO A 399 -9.30 -8.53 7.73
C PRO A 399 -8.54 -7.41 8.44
N GLU A 400 -9.00 -6.95 9.60
CA GLU A 400 -8.35 -5.87 10.36
C GLU A 400 -7.30 -6.38 11.35
N LEU A 401 -7.11 -7.69 11.51
CA LEU A 401 -5.94 -8.27 12.15
C LEU A 401 -4.83 -8.38 11.10
N LEU A 402 -3.81 -7.54 11.20
CA LEU A 402 -2.72 -7.49 10.24
C LEU A 402 -1.59 -8.43 10.66
N LEU A 403 -1.19 -9.31 9.77
CA LEU A 403 -0.07 -10.23 10.01
C LEU A 403 1.10 -9.89 9.09
N SER A 404 2.32 -10.01 9.63
CA SER A 404 3.53 -10.09 8.82
C SER A 404 4.43 -11.21 9.34
N GLU A 405 5.12 -11.89 8.45
CA GLU A 405 6.01 -13.00 8.77
C GLU A 405 7.45 -12.63 8.40
N HIS A 406 8.35 -12.89 9.36
CA HIS A 406 9.75 -12.49 9.29
C HIS A 406 10.65 -13.74 9.50
N PRO A 407 11.15 -14.38 8.42
CA PRO A 407 11.99 -15.55 8.54
C PRO A 407 13.32 -15.24 9.22
N MET A 408 13.60 -15.88 10.35
CA MET A 408 14.91 -15.86 10.99
C MET A 408 15.85 -16.89 10.32
N ASN A 409 15.28 -18.02 9.92
CA ASN A 409 15.96 -19.09 9.20
C ASN A 409 14.93 -19.99 8.50
N ALA A 410 15.35 -21.14 7.97
CA ALA A 410 14.46 -22.06 7.26
C ALA A 410 13.35 -22.67 8.13
N HIS A 411 13.50 -22.65 9.46
CA HIS A 411 12.62 -23.36 10.40
C HIS A 411 11.97 -22.46 11.44
N THR A 412 12.36 -21.19 11.50
CA THR A 412 11.88 -20.24 12.53
C THR A 412 11.46 -18.92 11.88
N ARG A 413 10.31 -18.40 12.29
CA ARG A 413 9.80 -17.09 11.88
C ARG A 413 9.30 -16.31 13.07
N VAL A 414 9.47 -15.02 13.03
CA VAL A 414 8.74 -14.07 13.88
C VAL A 414 7.44 -13.75 13.18
N LEU A 415 6.33 -13.87 13.89
CA LEU A 415 5.02 -13.41 13.46
C LEU A 415 4.70 -12.12 14.21
N VAL A 416 4.43 -11.05 13.48
CA VAL A 416 3.92 -9.80 14.05
C VAL A 416 2.44 -9.70 13.71
N ALA A 417 1.61 -9.61 14.77
CA ALA A 417 0.16 -9.46 14.66
C ALA A 417 -0.26 -8.11 15.24
N VAL A 418 -0.94 -7.29 14.45
CA VAL A 418 -1.38 -5.96 14.85
C VAL A 418 -2.88 -5.83 14.63
N ASN A 419 -3.61 -5.52 15.70
CA ASN A 419 -5.02 -5.11 15.61
C ASN A 419 -5.10 -3.67 15.07
N ALA A 420 -5.65 -3.49 13.88
CA ALA A 420 -5.87 -2.19 13.24
C ALA A 420 -7.34 -1.74 13.30
N SER A 421 -8.13 -2.37 14.17
CA SER A 421 -9.51 -1.99 14.50
C SER A 421 -9.55 -1.20 15.82
N PRO A 422 -10.47 -0.27 16.00
CA PRO A 422 -10.74 0.33 17.31
C PRO A 422 -11.41 -0.65 18.29
N GLN A 423 -11.84 -1.83 17.82
CA GLN A 423 -12.47 -2.88 18.62
C GLN A 423 -11.48 -4.01 18.90
N ASP A 424 -11.72 -4.76 19.98
CA ASP A 424 -10.99 -5.98 20.24
C ASP A 424 -11.30 -7.04 19.17
N ILE A 425 -10.25 -7.69 18.65
CA ILE A 425 -10.37 -8.78 17.67
C ILE A 425 -10.08 -10.10 18.37
N CYS A 426 -10.99 -11.06 18.21
CA CYS A 426 -10.75 -12.47 18.50
C CYS A 426 -10.72 -13.23 17.18
N ASP A 427 -9.57 -13.81 16.82
CA ASP A 427 -9.39 -14.55 15.57
C ASP A 427 -8.69 -15.88 15.84
N GLU A 428 -8.99 -16.89 15.05
CA GLU A 428 -8.33 -18.19 15.09
C GLU A 428 -7.23 -18.23 14.00
N LEU A 429 -5.98 -18.23 14.43
CA LEU A 429 -4.85 -18.34 13.52
C LEU A 429 -4.62 -19.80 13.14
N GLN A 430 -4.70 -20.11 11.86
CA GLN A 430 -4.44 -21.44 11.31
C GLN A 430 -2.98 -21.52 10.89
N LEU A 431 -2.27 -22.53 11.43
CA LEU A 431 -0.90 -22.82 11.04
C LEU A 431 -0.90 -23.79 9.86
N GLU A 432 -0.04 -23.55 8.90
CA GLU A 432 0.24 -24.48 7.81
C GLU A 432 0.98 -25.73 8.35
N ASP A 433 0.81 -26.85 7.65
CA ASP A 433 1.41 -28.13 8.04
C ASP A 433 2.92 -28.01 8.27
N GLY A 434 3.37 -28.53 9.41
CA GLY A 434 4.77 -28.53 9.84
C GLY A 434 5.20 -27.29 10.64
N TRP A 435 4.32 -26.32 10.88
CA TRP A 435 4.58 -25.18 11.74
C TRP A 435 3.92 -25.35 13.11
N LEU A 436 4.62 -24.94 14.14
CA LEU A 436 4.14 -24.98 15.54
C LEU A 436 4.45 -23.63 16.20
N PRO A 437 3.58 -23.13 17.09
CA PRO A 437 3.93 -22.00 17.93
C PRO A 437 5.12 -22.37 18.82
N SER A 438 6.04 -21.44 19.00
CA SER A 438 7.16 -21.56 19.94
C SER A 438 6.91 -20.60 21.10
N GLU A 439 7.13 -21.06 22.32
CA GLU A 439 7.28 -20.17 23.47
C GLU A 439 8.62 -19.44 23.31
N ALA A 440 8.58 -18.09 23.37
CA ALA A 440 9.75 -17.23 23.22
C ALA A 440 10.57 -17.18 24.52
#